data_1dfc958c0a3e274fd3e9eb5631308800
#
_entry.id   1dfc958c0a3e274fd3e9eb5631308800
#
_cell.length_a   1.000
_cell.length_b   1.000
_cell.length_c   1.000
_cell.angle_alpha   90.00
_cell.angle_beta   90.00
_cell.angle_gamma   90.00
#
_symmetry.space_group_name_H-M   'P 1'
#
loop_
_entity.id
_entity.type
_entity.pdbx_description
1 polymer ?
#
loop_
_entity_poly.entity_id
_entity_poly.type
_entity_poly.pdbx_seq_one_letter_code
_entity_poly.pdbx_strand_id
1 'polypeptide(L)'
;MPYFEVNFDPFIALGKITNSPVSNPLNLLSFVESVGAAGISFTYGPETGQMNNVTLLRSMTNCRINIRVPVDMQVLQKAVLLRPDIVTLCDMEREDTTVQIPSKSIKELVDTVLNIEDLGIAIRLKPDVKQLKEAYQMGIDEIEIATNELAHHDKQTPFLECLEKITHTIHIGIKNNLRIAAGGELDRRLIRALNEVIDVEFISVGKALLSRSLMWGLENTLKEFNEVIDIR
;
A
#
# COMPACT_ATOMS: atom_id res chain seq x y z
N MET A 1 -16.80 -4.20 0.04
CA MET A 1 -16.18 -3.32 1.08
C MET A 1 -14.69 -3.44 0.94
N PRO A 2 -13.94 -2.35 0.90
CA PRO A 2 -12.50 -2.39 0.83
C PRO A 2 -11.90 -3.02 2.09
N TYR A 3 -10.79 -3.71 1.92
CA TYR A 3 -9.99 -4.20 3.04
C TYR A 3 -9.05 -3.10 3.53
N PHE A 4 -8.92 -2.99 4.85
CA PHE A 4 -7.99 -2.06 5.47
C PHE A 4 -6.58 -2.63 5.50
N GLU A 5 -5.61 -1.95 4.86
CA GLU A 5 -4.18 -2.24 4.94
C GLU A 5 -3.47 -1.13 5.72
N VAL A 6 -2.73 -1.50 6.76
CA VAL A 6 -1.94 -0.57 7.58
C VAL A 6 -0.52 -0.50 7.05
N ASN A 7 -0.09 0.68 6.60
CA ASN A 7 1.29 0.92 6.19
C ASN A 7 2.15 1.27 7.40
N PHE A 8 3.17 0.46 7.66
CA PHE A 8 4.07 0.58 8.80
C PHE A 8 5.24 1.54 8.59
N ASP A 9 5.50 2.02 7.38
CA ASP A 9 6.65 2.89 7.09
C ASP A 9 6.75 4.11 8.02
N PRO A 10 5.66 4.86 8.31
CA PRO A 10 5.72 5.98 9.23
C PRO A 10 6.08 5.59 10.67
N PHE A 11 5.61 4.42 11.12
CA PHE A 11 5.91 3.90 12.45
C PHE A 11 7.35 3.43 12.56
N ILE A 12 7.87 2.78 11.52
CA ILE A 12 9.28 2.39 11.41
C ILE A 12 10.17 3.63 11.45
N ALA A 13 9.81 4.68 10.69
CA ALA A 13 10.54 5.96 10.70
C ALA A 13 10.52 6.62 12.09
N LEU A 14 9.39 6.63 12.79
CA LEU A 14 9.29 7.13 14.17
C LEU A 14 10.19 6.32 15.11
N GLY A 15 10.20 5.00 14.98
CA GLY A 15 11.03 4.11 15.79
C GLY A 15 12.52 4.40 15.68
N LYS A 16 12.99 4.77 14.49
CA LYS A 16 14.38 5.20 14.26
C LYS A 16 14.71 6.49 15.01
N ILE A 17 13.82 7.48 14.94
CA ILE A 17 14.01 8.79 15.56
C ILE A 17 13.99 8.65 17.10
N THR A 18 13.11 7.84 17.63
CA THR A 18 12.88 7.70 19.06
C THR A 18 13.71 6.59 19.73
N ASN A 19 14.34 5.75 18.92
CA ASN A 19 14.99 4.51 19.36
C ASN A 19 14.08 3.66 20.26
N SER A 20 12.79 3.62 19.94
CA SER A 20 11.76 2.98 20.74
C SER A 20 11.34 1.63 20.15
N PRO A 21 11.33 0.55 20.96
CA PRO A 21 10.84 -0.75 20.51
C PRO A 21 9.33 -0.78 20.25
N VAL A 22 8.58 0.21 20.75
CA VAL A 22 7.12 0.31 20.53
C VAL A 22 6.77 0.45 19.04
N SER A 23 7.65 1.06 18.26
CA SER A 23 7.47 1.22 16.80
C SER A 23 7.92 0.00 15.99
N ASN A 24 8.30 -1.09 16.64
CA ASN A 24 8.62 -2.33 15.93
C ASN A 24 7.33 -2.89 15.30
N PRO A 25 7.33 -3.21 13.99
CA PRO A 25 6.18 -3.82 13.31
C PRO A 25 5.57 -5.02 14.03
N LEU A 26 6.39 -5.86 14.68
CA LEU A 26 5.90 -7.00 15.47
C LEU A 26 5.02 -6.57 16.65
N ASN A 27 5.38 -5.48 17.32
CA ASN A 27 4.62 -4.97 18.45
C ASN A 27 3.31 -4.28 18.02
N LEU A 28 3.29 -3.72 16.81
CA LEU A 28 2.11 -3.08 16.24
C LEU A 28 1.10 -4.09 15.71
N LEU A 29 1.56 -5.28 15.34
CA LEU A 29 0.76 -6.28 14.66
C LEU A 29 -0.48 -6.70 15.46
N SER A 30 -0.34 -6.92 16.78
CA SER A 30 -1.46 -7.28 17.65
C SER A 30 -2.56 -6.22 17.68
N PHE A 31 -2.20 -4.95 17.62
CA PHE A 31 -3.18 -3.85 17.53
C PHE A 31 -3.87 -3.84 16.18
N VAL A 32 -3.12 -4.05 15.10
CA VAL A 32 -3.66 -4.09 13.73
C VAL A 32 -4.67 -5.22 13.57
N GLU A 33 -4.35 -6.42 14.06
CA GLU A 33 -5.27 -7.56 14.01
C GLU A 33 -6.49 -7.37 14.91
N SER A 34 -6.32 -6.78 16.10
CA SER A 34 -7.43 -6.59 17.06
C SER A 34 -8.55 -5.71 16.52
N VAL A 35 -8.28 -4.87 15.53
CA VAL A 35 -9.29 -4.01 14.89
C VAL A 35 -9.82 -4.58 13.58
N GLY A 36 -9.38 -5.79 13.19
CA GLY A 36 -9.84 -6.45 11.97
C GLY A 36 -9.22 -5.91 10.68
N ALA A 37 -8.06 -5.24 10.75
CA ALA A 37 -7.33 -4.90 9.53
C ALA A 37 -6.90 -6.17 8.79
N ALA A 38 -7.07 -6.18 7.47
CA ALA A 38 -6.86 -7.36 6.64
C ALA A 38 -5.43 -7.46 6.10
N GLY A 39 -4.68 -6.35 6.12
CA GLY A 39 -3.32 -6.31 5.57
C GLY A 39 -2.39 -5.35 6.30
N ILE A 40 -1.11 -5.63 6.12
CA ILE A 40 -0.02 -4.75 6.52
C ILE A 40 0.91 -4.53 5.33
N SER A 41 1.47 -3.34 5.22
CA SER A 41 2.51 -3.05 4.25
C SER A 41 3.70 -2.32 4.86
N PHE A 42 4.87 -2.54 4.30
CA PHE A 42 6.09 -1.80 4.63
C PHE A 42 7.10 -1.87 3.48
N THR A 43 8.00 -0.89 3.44
CA THR A 43 9.08 -0.85 2.46
C THR A 43 10.25 -1.71 2.90
N TYR A 44 10.74 -2.57 1.99
CA TYR A 44 11.99 -3.30 2.22
C TYR A 44 13.17 -2.33 2.22
N GLY A 45 13.96 -2.38 3.28
CA GLY A 45 15.15 -1.55 3.44
C GLY A 45 16.17 -2.19 4.39
N PRO A 46 17.33 -1.54 4.60
CA PRO A 46 18.38 -2.07 5.48
C PRO A 46 17.88 -2.41 6.89
N GLU A 47 16.91 -1.66 7.39
CA GLU A 47 16.36 -1.86 8.73
C GLU A 47 15.29 -2.95 8.77
N THR A 48 14.45 -3.03 7.76
CA THR A 48 13.47 -4.10 7.63
C THR A 48 14.13 -5.43 7.28
N GLY A 49 15.25 -5.42 6.53
CA GLY A 49 16.06 -6.60 6.24
C GLY A 49 16.87 -7.12 7.43
N GLN A 50 17.17 -6.27 8.42
CA GLN A 50 17.76 -6.69 9.70
C GLN A 50 16.72 -7.28 10.67
N MET A 51 15.44 -7.17 10.36
CA MET A 51 14.43 -7.93 11.07
C MET A 51 14.59 -9.41 10.73
N ASN A 52 15.52 -10.08 11.43
CA ASN A 52 15.58 -11.57 11.52
C ASN A 52 14.21 -12.17 11.93
N ASN A 53 13.21 -11.34 12.07
CA ASN A 53 11.89 -11.57 12.60
C ASN A 53 10.77 -11.48 11.54
N VAL A 54 11.05 -11.29 10.25
CA VAL A 54 9.93 -11.27 9.27
C VAL A 54 9.39 -12.68 9.04
N THR A 55 10.22 -13.71 9.17
CA THR A 55 9.74 -15.10 9.28
C THR A 55 8.83 -15.27 10.50
N LEU A 56 9.09 -14.53 11.58
CA LEU A 56 8.21 -14.43 12.75
C LEU A 56 6.92 -13.68 12.42
N LEU A 57 6.96 -12.58 11.66
CA LEU A 57 5.75 -11.88 11.23
C LEU A 57 4.75 -12.86 10.58
N ARG A 58 5.20 -13.66 9.61
CA ARG A 58 4.33 -14.63 8.95
C ARG A 58 3.71 -15.65 9.92
N SER A 59 4.47 -16.08 10.92
CA SER A 59 3.97 -17.04 11.93
C SER A 59 3.05 -16.40 12.97
N MET A 60 3.04 -15.08 13.09
CA MET A 60 2.29 -14.32 14.11
C MET A 60 1.01 -13.69 13.58
N THR A 61 0.79 -13.68 12.26
CA THR A 61 -0.36 -12.98 11.68
C THR A 61 -1.01 -13.77 10.54
N ASN A 62 -2.33 -13.61 10.44
CA ASN A 62 -3.11 -13.98 9.27
C ASN A 62 -3.34 -12.79 8.32
N CYS A 63 -2.91 -11.59 8.68
CA CYS A 63 -2.97 -10.45 7.79
C CYS A 63 -2.16 -10.70 6.51
N ARG A 64 -2.65 -10.16 5.40
CA ARG A 64 -1.89 -10.09 4.16
C ARG A 64 -0.63 -9.24 4.37
N ILE A 65 0.54 -9.78 4.04
CA ILE A 65 1.82 -9.07 4.12
C ILE A 65 2.18 -8.57 2.73
N ASN A 66 2.21 -7.25 2.57
CA ASN A 66 2.62 -6.55 1.37
C ASN A 66 3.99 -5.89 1.57
N ILE A 67 5.01 -6.34 0.83
CA ILE A 67 6.34 -5.73 0.90
C ILE A 67 6.55 -4.82 -0.31
N ARG A 68 6.76 -3.54 -0.05
CA ARG A 68 7.09 -2.56 -1.08
C ARG A 68 8.59 -2.64 -1.40
N VAL A 69 8.92 -2.79 -2.66
CA VAL A 69 10.30 -2.94 -3.12
C VAL A 69 10.62 -1.92 -4.21
N PRO A 70 11.84 -1.35 -4.21
CA PRO A 70 12.30 -0.54 -5.33
C PRO A 70 12.44 -1.39 -6.60
N VAL A 71 12.59 -0.72 -7.75
CA VAL A 71 12.87 -1.38 -9.03
C VAL A 71 14.33 -1.86 -9.04
N ASP A 72 14.63 -2.85 -8.21
CA ASP A 72 15.96 -3.45 -8.00
C ASP A 72 15.85 -4.96 -7.77
N MET A 73 16.50 -5.76 -8.62
CA MET A 73 16.45 -7.22 -8.56
C MET A 73 17.05 -7.79 -7.26
N GLN A 74 18.12 -7.20 -6.76
CA GLN A 74 18.77 -7.70 -5.55
C GLN A 74 17.89 -7.46 -4.31
N VAL A 75 17.21 -6.33 -4.29
CA VAL A 75 16.25 -6.00 -3.21
C VAL A 75 15.04 -6.92 -3.29
N LEU A 76 14.50 -7.14 -4.49
CA LEU A 76 13.38 -8.07 -4.70
C LEU A 76 13.72 -9.48 -4.19
N GLN A 77 14.86 -10.04 -4.59
CA GLN A 77 15.30 -11.39 -4.16
C GLN A 77 15.37 -11.51 -2.65
N LYS A 78 15.85 -10.48 -1.96
CA LYS A 78 15.89 -10.46 -0.49
C LYS A 78 14.50 -10.34 0.14
N ALA A 79 13.63 -9.52 -0.43
CA ALA A 79 12.27 -9.34 0.04
C ALA A 79 11.45 -10.62 -0.06
N VAL A 80 11.59 -11.37 -1.14
CA VAL A 80 10.92 -12.66 -1.37
C VAL A 80 11.28 -13.71 -0.31
N LEU A 81 12.51 -13.70 0.21
CA LEU A 81 12.91 -14.61 1.30
C LEU A 81 12.09 -14.43 2.58
N LEU A 82 11.42 -13.29 2.73
CA LEU A 82 10.54 -13.00 3.86
C LEU A 82 9.13 -13.61 3.71
N ARG A 83 8.86 -14.27 2.59
CA ARG A 83 7.59 -14.92 2.26
C ARG A 83 6.38 -13.99 2.40
N PRO A 84 6.37 -12.82 1.72
CA PRO A 84 5.19 -11.98 1.66
C PRO A 84 4.07 -12.66 0.85
N ASP A 85 2.84 -12.21 1.03
CA ASP A 85 1.72 -12.62 0.16
C ASP A 85 1.78 -11.87 -1.18
N ILE A 86 2.36 -10.66 -1.16
CA ILE A 86 2.50 -9.83 -2.35
C ILE A 86 3.72 -8.90 -2.22
N VAL A 87 4.35 -8.60 -3.34
CA VAL A 87 5.32 -7.52 -3.46
C VAL A 87 4.76 -6.40 -4.33
N THR A 88 4.93 -5.15 -3.88
CA THR A 88 4.51 -3.96 -4.64
C THR A 88 5.75 -3.23 -5.15
N LEU A 89 5.90 -3.13 -6.47
CA LEU A 89 6.98 -2.37 -7.09
C LEU A 89 6.73 -0.87 -6.96
N CYS A 90 7.72 -0.16 -6.42
CA CYS A 90 7.68 1.27 -6.17
C CYS A 90 8.96 1.96 -6.67
N ASP A 91 8.87 3.22 -7.04
CA ASP A 91 10.02 4.07 -7.33
C ASP A 91 10.29 4.96 -6.08
N MET A 92 11.29 4.57 -5.29
CA MET A 92 11.60 5.23 -4.03
C MET A 92 12.26 6.60 -4.19
N GLU A 93 12.68 6.96 -5.41
CA GLU A 93 13.25 8.28 -5.71
C GLU A 93 12.16 9.33 -5.99
N ARG A 94 10.94 8.88 -6.24
CA ARG A 94 9.79 9.77 -6.50
C ARG A 94 9.02 10.04 -5.21
N GLU A 95 8.54 11.25 -5.06
CA GLU A 95 7.73 11.66 -3.90
C GLU A 95 6.46 10.83 -3.75
N ASP A 96 5.78 10.52 -4.85
CA ASP A 96 4.57 9.69 -4.88
C ASP A 96 4.85 8.18 -4.96
N THR A 97 6.13 7.80 -5.01
CA THR A 97 6.64 6.42 -5.14
C THR A 97 6.08 5.62 -6.31
N THR A 98 5.51 6.31 -7.32
CA THR A 98 4.94 5.65 -8.52
C THR A 98 6.02 5.30 -9.52
N VAL A 99 5.93 4.12 -10.12
CA VAL A 99 6.79 3.73 -11.24
C VAL A 99 6.21 4.18 -12.59
N GLN A 100 7.03 4.12 -13.64
CA GLN A 100 6.60 4.35 -15.02
C GLN A 100 6.89 3.13 -15.88
N ILE A 101 5.88 2.70 -16.62
CA ILE A 101 5.96 1.61 -17.58
C ILE A 101 5.59 2.12 -18.98
N PRO A 102 6.14 1.52 -20.08
CA PRO A 102 6.96 0.31 -20.05
C PRO A 102 8.41 0.56 -19.59
N SER A 103 8.97 -0.41 -18.88
CA SER A 103 10.38 -0.44 -18.49
C SER A 103 10.89 -1.86 -18.55
N LYS A 104 12.09 -2.06 -19.15
CA LYS A 104 12.72 -3.37 -19.24
C LYS A 104 13.02 -3.95 -17.85
N SER A 105 13.54 -3.13 -16.96
CA SER A 105 13.85 -3.56 -15.59
C SER A 105 12.59 -4.00 -14.83
N ILE A 106 11.48 -3.28 -14.98
CA ILE A 106 10.21 -3.65 -14.33
C ILE A 106 9.70 -4.98 -14.89
N LYS A 107 9.79 -5.18 -16.22
CA LYS A 107 9.37 -6.43 -16.84
C LYS A 107 10.16 -7.64 -16.31
N GLU A 108 11.49 -7.51 -16.18
CA GLU A 108 12.33 -8.57 -15.64
C GLU A 108 11.97 -8.91 -14.19
N LEU A 109 11.62 -7.91 -13.37
CA LEU A 109 11.14 -8.12 -11.99
C LEU A 109 9.78 -8.83 -11.97
N VAL A 110 8.84 -8.38 -12.81
CA VAL A 110 7.51 -9.00 -12.93
C VAL A 110 7.63 -10.45 -13.36
N ASP A 111 8.38 -10.74 -14.43
CA ASP A 111 8.61 -12.10 -14.93
C ASP A 111 9.24 -12.99 -13.84
N THR A 112 10.11 -12.43 -12.99
CA THR A 112 10.72 -13.17 -11.88
C THR A 112 9.69 -13.55 -10.83
N VAL A 113 8.83 -12.61 -10.41
CA VAL A 113 7.81 -12.85 -9.38
C VAL A 113 6.73 -13.82 -9.87
N LEU A 114 6.28 -13.69 -11.13
CA LEU A 114 5.28 -14.57 -11.72
C LEU A 114 5.69 -16.05 -11.78
N ASN A 115 7.01 -16.34 -11.67
CA ASN A 115 7.53 -17.70 -11.60
C ASN A 115 7.64 -18.24 -10.15
N ILE A 116 7.23 -17.47 -9.13
CA ILE A 116 7.26 -17.87 -7.72
C ILE A 116 5.84 -18.27 -7.30
N GLU A 117 5.68 -19.50 -6.85
CA GLU A 117 4.39 -19.98 -6.33
C GLU A 117 3.96 -19.19 -5.10
N ASP A 118 2.66 -18.94 -4.98
CA ASP A 118 2.01 -18.26 -3.85
C ASP A 118 2.51 -16.82 -3.58
N LEU A 119 3.13 -16.17 -4.57
CA LEU A 119 3.56 -14.78 -4.47
C LEU A 119 2.84 -13.90 -5.48
N GLY A 120 2.06 -12.93 -4.98
CA GLY A 120 1.44 -11.90 -5.82
C GLY A 120 2.42 -10.79 -6.19
N ILE A 121 2.11 -10.12 -7.31
CA ILE A 121 2.82 -8.90 -7.71
C ILE A 121 1.84 -7.76 -7.93
N ALA A 122 2.17 -6.62 -7.32
CA ALA A 122 1.51 -5.35 -7.54
C ALA A 122 2.51 -4.30 -8.05
N ILE A 123 1.97 -3.26 -8.65
CA ILE A 123 2.74 -2.11 -9.08
C ILE A 123 2.02 -0.83 -8.67
N ARG A 124 2.79 0.15 -8.16
CA ARG A 124 2.22 1.43 -7.77
C ARG A 124 2.28 2.42 -8.92
N LEU A 125 1.12 2.89 -9.38
CA LEU A 125 0.98 3.77 -10.54
C LEU A 125 0.26 5.07 -10.19
N LYS A 126 0.54 6.12 -10.96
CA LYS A 126 -0.35 7.28 -11.05
C LYS A 126 -1.69 6.86 -11.65
N PRO A 127 -2.78 7.62 -11.40
CA PRO A 127 -4.06 7.39 -12.06
C PRO A 127 -3.97 7.71 -13.55
N ASP A 128 -3.49 6.75 -14.33
CA ASP A 128 -3.27 6.83 -15.77
C ASP A 128 -3.70 5.52 -16.45
N VAL A 129 -4.73 5.63 -17.31
CA VAL A 129 -5.32 4.49 -18.01
C VAL A 129 -4.33 3.79 -18.93
N LYS A 130 -3.38 4.53 -19.53
CA LYS A 130 -2.37 3.94 -20.40
C LYS A 130 -1.41 3.05 -19.60
N GLN A 131 -0.90 3.58 -18.49
CA GLN A 131 -0.03 2.83 -17.57
C GLN A 131 -0.73 1.58 -17.04
N LEU A 132 -2.00 1.70 -16.67
CA LEU A 132 -2.81 0.58 -16.18
C LEU A 132 -2.96 -0.54 -17.24
N LYS A 133 -3.22 -0.18 -18.51
CA LYS A 133 -3.31 -1.17 -19.60
C LYS A 133 -1.97 -1.86 -19.87
N GLU A 134 -0.88 -1.13 -19.81
CA GLU A 134 0.47 -1.68 -19.96
C GLU A 134 0.80 -2.66 -18.81
N ALA A 135 0.43 -2.34 -17.57
CA ALA A 135 0.59 -3.25 -16.43
C ALA A 135 -0.19 -4.56 -16.63
N TYR A 136 -1.44 -4.46 -17.07
CA TYR A 136 -2.26 -5.63 -17.41
C TYR A 136 -1.60 -6.51 -18.49
N GLN A 137 -1.04 -5.92 -19.55
CA GLN A 137 -0.34 -6.64 -20.62
C GLN A 137 0.95 -7.33 -20.13
N MET A 138 1.53 -6.86 -19.03
CA MET A 138 2.70 -7.48 -18.38
C MET A 138 2.32 -8.67 -17.49
N GLY A 139 1.03 -8.97 -17.32
CA GLY A 139 0.55 -10.05 -16.45
C GLY A 139 0.43 -9.65 -14.97
N ILE A 140 0.47 -8.35 -14.67
CA ILE A 140 0.23 -7.83 -13.31
C ILE A 140 -1.28 -7.84 -13.06
N ASP A 141 -1.71 -8.45 -11.98
CA ASP A 141 -3.12 -8.62 -11.61
C ASP A 141 -3.57 -7.69 -10.47
N GLU A 142 -2.63 -7.02 -9.80
CA GLU A 142 -2.96 -6.02 -8.77
C GLU A 142 -2.21 -4.70 -9.00
N ILE A 143 -2.94 -3.59 -8.86
CA ILE A 143 -2.39 -2.24 -9.05
C ILE A 143 -2.76 -1.37 -7.86
N GLU A 144 -1.76 -0.74 -7.25
CA GLU A 144 -1.97 0.30 -6.27
C GLU A 144 -2.00 1.66 -6.97
N ILE A 145 -3.16 2.32 -6.97
CA ILE A 145 -3.32 3.68 -7.49
C ILE A 145 -2.89 4.70 -6.43
N ALA A 146 -1.92 5.54 -6.80
CA ALA A 146 -1.46 6.64 -5.96
C ALA A 146 -2.52 7.75 -5.85
N THR A 147 -2.90 8.09 -4.62
CA THR A 147 -3.91 9.12 -4.31
C THR A 147 -3.30 10.40 -3.74
N ASN A 148 -1.98 10.54 -3.74
CA ASN A 148 -1.27 11.68 -3.15
C ASN A 148 -1.77 13.03 -3.67
N GLU A 149 -2.09 13.13 -4.96
CA GLU A 149 -2.57 14.38 -5.56
C GLU A 149 -3.86 14.91 -4.88
N LEU A 150 -4.73 14.03 -4.38
CA LEU A 150 -5.96 14.45 -3.67
C LEU A 150 -5.67 15.27 -2.41
N ALA A 151 -4.61 14.93 -1.69
CA ALA A 151 -4.23 15.61 -0.46
C ALA A 151 -3.74 17.05 -0.69
N HIS A 152 -3.28 17.35 -1.90
CA HIS A 152 -2.69 18.65 -2.25
C HIS A 152 -3.72 19.67 -2.79
N HIS A 153 -4.99 19.27 -2.93
CA HIS A 153 -6.04 20.14 -3.46
C HIS A 153 -6.96 20.69 -2.37
N ASP A 154 -6.75 21.95 -2.00
CA ASP A 154 -7.62 22.67 -1.06
C ASP A 154 -8.88 23.25 -1.72
N LYS A 155 -8.84 23.47 -3.04
CA LYS A 155 -9.96 24.00 -3.81
C LYS A 155 -10.83 22.88 -4.36
N GLN A 156 -12.15 23.10 -4.32
CA GLN A 156 -13.15 22.09 -4.70
C GLN A 156 -13.01 21.60 -6.15
N THR A 157 -12.82 22.51 -7.13
CA THR A 157 -12.77 22.13 -8.55
C THR A 157 -11.58 21.22 -8.87
N PRO A 158 -10.31 21.58 -8.55
CA PRO A 158 -9.16 20.67 -8.78
C PRO A 158 -9.27 19.35 -8.01
N PHE A 159 -9.86 19.36 -6.83
CA PHE A 159 -10.12 18.14 -6.05
C PHE A 159 -11.06 17.19 -6.80
N LEU A 160 -12.19 17.71 -7.31
CA LEU A 160 -13.16 16.90 -8.03
C LEU A 160 -12.59 16.36 -9.35
N GLU A 161 -11.83 17.15 -10.10
CA GLU A 161 -11.15 16.70 -11.31
C GLU A 161 -10.15 15.58 -11.02
N CYS A 162 -9.37 15.70 -9.95
CA CYS A 162 -8.44 14.67 -9.52
C CYS A 162 -9.19 13.39 -9.09
N LEU A 163 -10.24 13.54 -8.30
CA LEU A 163 -11.08 12.42 -7.86
C LEU A 163 -11.73 11.70 -9.06
N GLU A 164 -12.26 12.43 -10.03
CA GLU A 164 -12.84 11.87 -11.26
C GLU A 164 -11.79 11.07 -12.07
N LYS A 165 -10.58 11.61 -12.21
CA LYS A 165 -9.48 10.93 -12.90
C LYS A 165 -9.11 9.61 -12.20
N ILE A 166 -9.01 9.61 -10.86
CA ILE A 166 -8.73 8.41 -10.06
C ILE A 166 -9.86 7.40 -10.26
N THR A 167 -11.11 7.83 -10.07
CA THR A 167 -12.32 7.01 -10.22
C THR A 167 -12.39 6.36 -11.59
N HIS A 168 -12.18 7.15 -12.65
CA HIS A 168 -12.19 6.65 -14.02
C HIS A 168 -11.12 5.58 -14.26
N THR A 169 -9.91 5.82 -13.77
CA THR A 169 -8.81 4.85 -13.91
C THR A 169 -9.11 3.54 -13.20
N ILE A 170 -9.63 3.62 -11.96
CA ILE A 170 -10.00 2.44 -11.17
C ILE A 170 -11.12 1.66 -11.84
N HIS A 171 -12.17 2.31 -12.32
CA HIS A 171 -13.25 1.63 -13.04
C HIS A 171 -12.76 0.87 -14.28
N ILE A 172 -11.79 1.43 -15.02
CA ILE A 172 -11.18 0.73 -16.15
C ILE A 172 -10.38 -0.49 -15.68
N GLY A 173 -9.66 -0.38 -14.55
CA GLY A 173 -8.94 -1.50 -13.96
C GLY A 173 -9.87 -2.65 -13.59
N ILE A 174 -10.93 -2.36 -12.88
CA ILE A 174 -11.93 -3.34 -12.45
C ILE A 174 -12.59 -4.02 -13.66
N LYS A 175 -12.93 -3.26 -14.72
CA LYS A 175 -13.47 -3.83 -15.97
C LYS A 175 -12.51 -4.78 -16.69
N ASN A 176 -11.21 -4.65 -16.45
CA ASN A 176 -10.18 -5.56 -16.97
C ASN A 176 -9.81 -6.68 -15.96
N ASN A 177 -10.63 -6.90 -14.92
CA ASN A 177 -10.42 -7.89 -13.87
C ASN A 177 -9.12 -7.67 -13.06
N LEU A 178 -8.62 -6.43 -13.00
CA LEU A 178 -7.51 -6.09 -12.14
C LEU A 178 -8.00 -5.90 -10.70
N ARG A 179 -7.24 -6.38 -9.74
CA ARG A 179 -7.40 -6.03 -8.33
C ARG A 179 -6.82 -4.64 -8.11
N ILE A 180 -7.57 -3.75 -7.50
CA ILE A 180 -7.16 -2.37 -7.32
C ILE A 180 -7.06 -2.04 -5.83
N ALA A 181 -5.88 -1.58 -5.44
CA ALA A 181 -5.64 -0.94 -4.15
C ALA A 181 -5.53 0.59 -4.34
N ALA A 182 -5.86 1.35 -3.31
CA ALA A 182 -5.65 2.78 -3.26
C ALA A 182 -4.78 3.16 -2.05
N GLY A 183 -3.79 4.02 -2.26
CA GLY A 183 -2.90 4.45 -1.19
C GLY A 183 -2.13 5.72 -1.53
N GLY A 184 -1.70 6.44 -0.50
CA GLY A 184 -0.95 7.69 -0.62
C GLY A 184 -1.69 8.87 0.00
N GLU A 185 -1.21 9.29 1.17
CA GLU A 185 -1.68 10.45 1.94
C GLU A 185 -3.19 10.46 2.25
N LEU A 186 -3.81 9.28 2.31
CA LEU A 186 -5.22 9.13 2.62
C LEU A 186 -5.48 9.44 4.10
N ASP A 187 -6.33 10.43 4.34
CA ASP A 187 -6.96 10.70 5.61
C ASP A 187 -8.43 10.23 5.62
N ARG A 188 -9.14 10.38 6.75
CA ARG A 188 -10.54 9.96 6.89
C ARG A 188 -11.49 10.67 5.92
N ARG A 189 -11.21 11.94 5.58
CA ARG A 189 -12.02 12.73 4.63
C ARG A 189 -11.84 12.19 3.22
N LEU A 190 -10.60 11.92 2.83
CA LEU A 190 -10.28 11.41 1.50
C LEU A 190 -10.81 9.97 1.31
N ILE A 191 -10.71 9.12 2.36
CA ILE A 191 -11.27 7.77 2.33
C ILE A 191 -12.79 7.81 2.11
N ARG A 192 -13.52 8.69 2.82
CA ARG A 192 -14.97 8.85 2.59
C ARG A 192 -15.28 9.27 1.16
N ALA A 193 -14.57 10.27 0.65
CA ALA A 193 -14.76 10.73 -0.72
C ALA A 193 -14.47 9.63 -1.76
N LEU A 194 -13.49 8.77 -1.51
CA LEU A 194 -13.22 7.62 -2.36
C LEU A 194 -14.32 6.56 -2.25
N ASN A 195 -14.73 6.19 -1.03
CA ASN A 195 -15.75 5.16 -0.81
C ASN A 195 -17.11 5.50 -1.43
N GLU A 196 -17.44 6.79 -1.58
CA GLU A 196 -18.67 7.22 -2.24
C GLU A 196 -18.71 6.95 -3.75
N VAL A 197 -17.54 6.84 -4.38
CA VAL A 197 -17.41 6.82 -5.85
C VAL A 197 -16.70 5.59 -6.41
N ILE A 198 -16.01 4.79 -5.57
CA ILE A 198 -15.11 3.74 -6.04
C ILE A 198 -15.27 2.44 -5.24
N ASP A 199 -15.07 1.32 -5.93
CA ASP A 199 -14.95 -0.02 -5.35
C ASP A 199 -13.50 -0.50 -5.52
N VAL A 200 -12.67 -0.35 -4.47
CA VAL A 200 -11.32 -0.87 -4.43
C VAL A 200 -11.23 -2.06 -3.50
N GLU A 201 -10.26 -2.95 -3.71
CA GLU A 201 -10.06 -4.11 -2.86
C GLU A 201 -9.36 -3.74 -1.55
N PHE A 202 -8.31 -2.91 -1.62
CA PHE A 202 -7.55 -2.46 -0.44
C PHE A 202 -7.43 -0.94 -0.38
N ILE A 203 -7.52 -0.40 0.84
CA ILE A 203 -7.14 0.98 1.16
C ILE A 203 -5.95 0.94 2.11
N SER A 204 -4.80 1.48 1.65
CA SER A 204 -3.55 1.51 2.40
C SER A 204 -3.35 2.87 3.08
N VAL A 205 -3.23 2.87 4.42
CA VAL A 205 -3.08 4.10 5.22
C VAL A 205 -1.90 3.99 6.17
N GLY A 206 -1.08 5.04 6.23
CA GLY A 206 0.09 5.08 7.13
C GLY A 206 0.25 6.43 7.84
N LYS A 207 0.66 7.49 7.13
CA LYS A 207 0.98 8.81 7.72
C LYS A 207 -0.17 9.37 8.57
N ALA A 208 -1.40 9.33 8.07
CA ALA A 208 -2.57 9.82 8.78
C ALA A 208 -2.89 9.01 10.05
N LEU A 209 -2.65 7.69 10.01
CA LEU A 209 -2.75 6.84 11.21
C LEU A 209 -1.76 7.27 12.27
N LEU A 210 -0.48 7.40 11.92
CA LEU A 210 0.55 7.81 12.87
C LEU A 210 0.22 9.19 13.46
N SER A 211 -0.04 10.18 12.62
CA SER A 211 -0.32 11.56 13.07
C SER A 211 -1.51 11.62 14.03
N ARG A 212 -2.58 10.89 13.72
CA ARG A 212 -3.77 10.86 14.56
C ARG A 212 -3.54 10.07 15.85
N SER A 213 -2.75 8.99 15.79
CA SER A 213 -2.41 8.17 16.96
C SER A 213 -1.66 8.93 18.04
N LEU A 214 -0.91 9.96 17.68
CA LEU A 214 -0.24 10.84 18.64
C LEU A 214 -1.23 11.63 19.53
N MET A 215 -2.45 11.86 19.03
CA MET A 215 -3.47 12.62 19.75
C MET A 215 -4.51 11.71 20.44
N TRP A 216 -4.85 10.58 19.84
CA TRP A 216 -6.00 9.77 20.26
C TRP A 216 -5.63 8.33 20.66
N GLY A 217 -4.35 7.98 20.58
CA GLY A 217 -3.85 6.62 20.78
C GLY A 217 -4.08 5.73 19.55
N LEU A 218 -3.21 4.73 19.41
CA LEU A 218 -3.17 3.89 18.21
C LEU A 218 -4.44 3.03 18.05
N GLU A 219 -4.89 2.38 19.11
CA GLU A 219 -6.04 1.48 19.06
C GLU A 219 -7.32 2.21 18.63
N ASN A 220 -7.62 3.37 19.24
CA ASN A 220 -8.79 4.16 18.87
C ASN A 220 -8.70 4.66 17.43
N THR A 221 -7.50 5.08 17.02
CA THR A 221 -7.27 5.56 15.65
C THR A 221 -7.49 4.44 14.63
N LEU A 222 -6.98 3.25 14.88
CA LEU A 222 -7.18 2.10 14.00
C LEU A 222 -8.67 1.74 13.88
N LYS A 223 -9.41 1.70 15.00
CA LYS A 223 -10.86 1.47 14.98
C LYS A 223 -11.60 2.51 14.14
N GLU A 224 -11.29 3.80 14.33
CA GLU A 224 -11.90 4.88 13.55
C GLU A 224 -11.62 4.78 12.04
N PHE A 225 -10.41 4.35 11.64
CA PHE A 225 -10.09 4.17 10.24
C PHE A 225 -10.79 2.94 9.66
N ASN A 226 -10.83 1.83 10.39
CA ASN A 226 -11.55 0.65 9.97
C ASN A 226 -13.04 0.95 9.76
N GLU A 227 -13.68 1.64 10.73
CA GLU A 227 -15.07 2.09 10.59
C GLU A 227 -15.30 2.95 9.34
N VAL A 228 -14.40 3.91 9.05
CA VAL A 228 -14.54 4.79 7.88
C VAL A 228 -14.37 4.02 6.57
N ILE A 229 -13.52 3.00 6.55
CA ILE A 229 -13.32 2.13 5.38
C ILE A 229 -14.53 1.21 5.17
N ASP A 230 -15.14 0.73 6.26
CA ASP A 230 -16.29 -0.18 6.24
C ASP A 230 -17.63 0.54 5.95
N ILE A 231 -17.71 1.86 6.10
CA ILE A 231 -18.95 2.62 5.85
C ILE A 231 -19.19 2.73 4.34
N ARG A 232 -20.24 2.08 3.87
CA ARG A 232 -20.99 2.36 2.65
C ARG A 232 -22.44 2.61 2.95
#